data_102654b31faeecacbabdf702c95b2863
#
_entry.id   102654b31faeecacbabdf702c95b2863
#
_cell.length_a   1.000
_cell.length_b   1.000
_cell.length_c   1.000
_cell.angle_alpha   90.00
_cell.angle_beta   90.00
_cell.angle_gamma   90.00
#
_symmetry.space_group_name_H-M   'P 1'
#
loop_
_entity.id
_entity.type
_entity.pdbx_description
1 polymer ?
#
loop_
_entity_poly.entity_id
_entity_poly.type
_entity_poly.pdbx_seq_one_letter_code
_entity_poly.pdbx_strand_id
1 'polypeptide(L)'
;MPKINVYLPDELAEAVKAAGVPVSAVCQRALEQAVRRITAIRETGLGSPGLDGSGARFASFTPRARTAVSLALEEARAGGAVEVGTEHLLGGLLAEGTNLALHVLRAVEVDPGQVRRELDALGGNGAMPATPARFSGPAAAALELTVSDAIALGHNYVGCEHLLLGLVTEPEGTAGRVLRRLGAEPRLTRRAVTAALAGYVHLRAQDQTTTERPPKSSPESLSEAVRRELRPIVQRLERLEERLDRPVER
;
A
#
# COMPACT_ATOMS: atom_id res chain seq x y z
N MET A 1 -31.74 1.80 24.06
CA MET A 1 -30.68 2.09 23.10
C MET A 1 -29.44 1.34 23.55
N PRO A 2 -28.77 0.58 22.68
CA PRO A 2 -27.50 -0.06 23.01
C PRO A 2 -26.42 0.98 23.32
N LYS A 3 -25.61 0.73 24.35
CA LYS A 3 -24.51 1.60 24.75
C LYS A 3 -23.19 0.90 24.39
N ILE A 4 -22.28 1.63 23.75
CA ILE A 4 -20.92 1.20 23.49
C ILE A 4 -20.00 2.11 24.29
N ASN A 5 -19.13 1.53 25.10
CA ASN A 5 -18.14 2.28 25.88
C ASN A 5 -16.82 2.32 25.10
N VAL A 6 -16.26 3.52 24.97
CA VAL A 6 -14.95 3.75 24.35
C VAL A 6 -14.02 4.29 25.43
N TYR A 7 -12.88 3.64 25.63
CA TYR A 7 -11.84 4.10 26.54
C TYR A 7 -10.89 5.02 25.78
N LEU A 8 -10.65 6.21 26.31
CA LEU A 8 -9.69 7.16 25.77
C LEU A 8 -8.45 7.20 26.67
N PRO A 9 -7.24 7.34 26.11
CA PRO A 9 -6.05 7.67 26.89
C PRO A 9 -6.26 8.97 27.68
N ASP A 10 -5.68 9.05 28.89
CA ASP A 10 -5.92 10.18 29.82
C ASP A 10 -5.57 11.53 29.20
N GLU A 11 -4.44 11.63 28.50
CA GLU A 11 -3.99 12.84 27.80
C GLU A 11 -5.02 13.31 26.74
N LEU A 12 -5.61 12.35 25.99
CA LEU A 12 -6.63 12.66 25.00
C LEU A 12 -7.95 13.08 25.65
N ALA A 13 -8.31 12.44 26.77
CA ALA A 13 -9.53 12.78 27.52
C ALA A 13 -9.47 14.19 28.09
N GLU A 14 -8.30 14.62 28.60
CA GLU A 14 -8.08 15.98 29.08
C GLU A 14 -8.10 17.00 27.94
N ALA A 15 -7.43 16.74 26.84
CA ALA A 15 -7.44 17.62 25.67
C ALA A 15 -8.85 17.80 25.08
N VAL A 16 -9.64 16.75 25.02
CA VAL A 16 -11.03 16.77 24.56
C VAL A 16 -11.92 17.62 25.48
N LYS A 17 -11.75 17.48 26.83
CA LYS A 17 -12.46 18.31 27.81
C LYS A 17 -12.07 19.79 27.68
N ALA A 18 -10.78 20.08 27.57
CA ALA A 18 -10.27 21.44 27.44
C ALA A 18 -10.77 22.13 26.16
N ALA A 19 -10.87 21.38 25.07
CA ALA A 19 -11.36 21.88 23.78
C ALA A 19 -12.88 21.99 23.68
N GLY A 20 -13.66 21.51 24.67
CA GLY A 20 -15.13 21.54 24.66
C GLY A 20 -15.76 20.73 23.52
N VAL A 21 -15.09 19.69 23.05
CA VAL A 21 -15.52 18.89 21.89
C VAL A 21 -16.75 18.07 22.25
N PRO A 22 -17.84 18.07 21.45
CA PRO A 22 -19.03 17.26 21.68
C PRO A 22 -18.74 15.79 21.34
N VAL A 23 -18.14 15.05 22.30
CA VAL A 23 -17.61 13.68 22.13
C VAL A 23 -18.63 12.75 21.49
N SER A 24 -19.88 12.73 21.98
CA SER A 24 -20.93 11.84 21.46
C SER A 24 -21.19 12.08 19.98
N ALA A 25 -21.33 13.33 19.56
CA ALA A 25 -21.60 13.66 18.15
C ALA A 25 -20.41 13.33 17.23
N VAL A 26 -19.18 13.60 17.70
CA VAL A 26 -17.96 13.27 16.96
C VAL A 26 -17.80 11.76 16.83
N CYS A 27 -17.95 11.00 17.92
CA CYS A 27 -17.87 9.54 17.91
C CYS A 27 -18.96 8.92 17.05
N GLN A 28 -20.21 9.37 17.14
CA GLN A 28 -21.31 8.86 16.31
C GLN A 28 -21.00 9.08 14.83
N ARG A 29 -20.61 10.30 14.45
CA ARG A 29 -20.26 10.61 13.05
C ARG A 29 -19.06 9.79 12.55
N ALA A 30 -18.04 9.61 13.38
CA ALA A 30 -16.86 8.80 13.05
C ALA A 30 -17.25 7.33 12.87
N LEU A 31 -18.09 6.77 13.77
CA LEU A 31 -18.57 5.40 13.67
C LEU A 31 -19.50 5.20 12.46
N GLU A 32 -20.41 6.14 12.18
CA GLU A 32 -21.23 6.09 10.97
C GLU A 32 -20.41 6.09 9.69
N GLN A 33 -19.39 6.95 9.62
CA GLN A 33 -18.47 6.97 8.49
C GLN A 33 -17.66 5.66 8.38
N ALA A 34 -17.17 5.13 9.51
CA ALA A 34 -16.45 3.86 9.53
C ALA A 34 -17.33 2.69 9.06
N VAL A 35 -18.56 2.59 9.59
CA VAL A 35 -19.52 1.56 9.18
C VAL A 35 -19.86 1.68 7.69
N ARG A 36 -20.18 2.89 7.20
CA ARG A 36 -20.44 3.09 5.76
C ARG A 36 -19.24 2.69 4.90
N ARG A 37 -18.02 3.00 5.32
CA ARG A 37 -16.79 2.60 4.60
C ARG A 37 -16.62 1.08 4.60
N ILE A 38 -16.77 0.44 5.76
CA ILE A 38 -16.66 -1.02 5.91
C ILE A 38 -17.70 -1.72 5.05
N THR A 39 -18.97 -1.26 5.11
CA THR A 39 -20.07 -1.85 4.33
C THR A 39 -19.82 -1.67 2.83
N ALA A 40 -19.48 -0.45 2.38
CA ALA A 40 -19.18 -0.17 0.97
C ALA A 40 -18.00 -1.02 0.45
N ILE A 41 -16.95 -1.19 1.27
CA ILE A 41 -15.79 -2.00 0.90
C ILE A 41 -16.16 -3.48 0.86
N ARG A 42 -16.91 -4.00 1.85
CA ARG A 42 -17.37 -5.40 1.88
C ARG A 42 -18.33 -5.72 0.73
N GLU A 43 -19.31 -4.87 0.47
CA GLU A 43 -20.24 -5.03 -0.66
C GLU A 43 -19.50 -4.99 -2.01
N THR A 44 -18.43 -4.22 -2.11
CA THR A 44 -17.61 -4.14 -3.32
C THR A 44 -16.74 -5.40 -3.54
N GLY A 45 -16.29 -6.03 -2.46
CA GLY A 45 -15.38 -7.21 -2.55
C GLY A 45 -16.08 -8.56 -2.60
N LEU A 46 -17.31 -8.66 -2.09
CA LEU A 46 -17.98 -9.94 -1.79
C LEU A 46 -19.32 -10.14 -2.49
N GLY A 47 -19.87 -9.09 -3.07
CA GLY A 47 -21.23 -9.12 -3.61
C GLY A 47 -21.32 -9.50 -5.07
N SER A 48 -21.49 -10.77 -5.36
CA SER A 48 -21.98 -11.37 -6.61
C SER A 48 -20.98 -12.04 -7.54
N PRO A 49 -21.38 -13.18 -8.16
CA PRO A 49 -20.52 -14.05 -8.97
C PRO A 49 -20.41 -13.57 -10.42
N GLY A 50 -20.09 -12.33 -10.68
CA GLY A 50 -19.86 -11.82 -12.02
C GLY A 50 -18.68 -10.88 -12.04
N LEU A 51 -17.66 -11.25 -12.79
CA LEU A 51 -16.46 -10.46 -13.04
C LEU A 51 -16.68 -9.39 -14.12
N ASP A 52 -17.94 -9.08 -14.42
CA ASP A 52 -18.27 -8.05 -15.42
C ASP A 52 -17.82 -6.71 -14.83
N GLY A 53 -16.78 -6.17 -15.40
CA GLY A 53 -16.06 -4.94 -15.09
C GLY A 53 -16.84 -3.68 -14.71
N SER A 54 -17.98 -3.82 -14.02
CA SER A 54 -18.72 -2.69 -13.50
C SER A 54 -17.93 -2.01 -12.39
N GLY A 55 -17.40 -0.84 -12.66
CA GLY A 55 -16.56 -0.04 -11.78
C GLY A 55 -17.14 0.22 -10.38
N ALA A 56 -18.41 -0.10 -10.15
CA ALA A 56 -19.07 -0.01 -8.84
C ALA A 56 -18.53 -1.03 -7.82
N ARG A 57 -18.09 -2.21 -8.24
CA ARG A 57 -17.62 -3.28 -7.33
C ARG A 57 -16.28 -2.99 -6.68
N PHE A 58 -15.44 -2.21 -7.34
CA PHE A 58 -14.13 -1.80 -6.83
C PHE A 58 -14.05 -0.28 -6.66
N ALA A 59 -15.17 0.36 -6.28
CA ALA A 59 -15.25 1.81 -6.14
C ALA A 59 -14.23 2.36 -5.14
N SER A 60 -13.95 1.61 -4.07
CA SER A 60 -12.95 1.98 -3.06
C SER A 60 -11.52 1.63 -3.46
N PHE A 61 -11.34 0.87 -4.55
CA PHE A 61 -10.01 0.54 -5.04
C PHE A 61 -9.40 1.72 -5.80
N THR A 62 -8.12 1.94 -5.57
CA THR A 62 -7.38 2.94 -6.36
C THR A 62 -7.37 2.57 -7.85
N PRO A 63 -7.17 3.52 -8.77
CA PRO A 63 -7.07 3.21 -10.19
C PRO A 63 -6.06 2.09 -10.49
N ARG A 64 -4.88 2.13 -9.85
CA ARG A 64 -3.85 1.08 -10.01
C ARG A 64 -4.28 -0.27 -9.47
N ALA A 65 -4.94 -0.32 -8.32
CA ALA A 65 -5.45 -1.58 -7.78
C ALA A 65 -6.55 -2.18 -8.68
N ARG A 66 -7.40 -1.34 -9.29
CA ARG A 66 -8.36 -1.80 -10.30
C ARG A 66 -7.67 -2.34 -11.55
N THR A 67 -6.64 -1.65 -12.05
CA THR A 67 -5.84 -2.13 -13.17
C THR A 67 -5.19 -3.48 -12.84
N ALA A 68 -4.61 -3.66 -11.65
CA ALA A 68 -4.02 -4.92 -11.23
C ALA A 68 -5.07 -6.06 -11.21
N VAL A 69 -6.28 -5.81 -10.71
CA VAL A 69 -7.37 -6.80 -10.75
C VAL A 69 -7.82 -7.10 -12.19
N SER A 70 -7.91 -6.10 -13.06
CA SER A 70 -8.24 -6.31 -14.47
C SER A 70 -7.20 -7.16 -15.19
N LEU A 71 -5.92 -6.89 -14.97
CA LEU A 71 -4.81 -7.69 -15.50
C LEU A 71 -4.84 -9.13 -14.97
N ALA A 72 -5.22 -9.33 -13.69
CA ALA A 72 -5.41 -10.67 -13.12
C ALA A 72 -6.52 -11.46 -13.85
N LEU A 73 -7.61 -10.79 -14.19
CA LEU A 73 -8.70 -11.38 -14.97
C LEU A 73 -8.26 -11.75 -16.40
N GLU A 74 -7.48 -10.89 -17.02
CA GLU A 74 -6.93 -11.14 -18.37
C GLU A 74 -5.95 -12.32 -18.34
N GLU A 75 -5.08 -12.39 -17.34
CA GLU A 75 -4.14 -13.49 -17.15
C GLU A 75 -4.87 -14.84 -16.93
N ALA A 76 -5.89 -14.85 -16.06
CA ALA A 76 -6.71 -16.03 -15.84
C ALA A 76 -7.43 -16.49 -17.12
N ARG A 77 -7.96 -15.55 -17.91
CA ARG A 77 -8.60 -15.84 -19.22
C ARG A 77 -7.61 -16.45 -20.21
N ALA A 78 -6.44 -15.81 -20.34
CA ALA A 78 -5.40 -16.27 -21.25
C ALA A 78 -4.86 -17.66 -20.87
N GLY A 79 -4.75 -17.95 -19.59
CA GLY A 79 -4.35 -19.25 -19.04
C GLY A 79 -5.45 -20.31 -19.05
N GLY A 80 -6.68 -19.99 -19.52
CA GLY A 80 -7.79 -20.93 -19.55
C GLY A 80 -8.33 -21.32 -18.17
N ALA A 81 -8.11 -20.49 -17.16
CA ALA A 81 -8.55 -20.75 -15.80
C ALA A 81 -10.07 -20.63 -15.66
N VAL A 82 -10.69 -21.56 -14.94
CA VAL A 82 -12.13 -21.53 -14.63
C VAL A 82 -12.45 -20.51 -13.53
N GLU A 83 -11.47 -20.26 -12.67
CA GLU A 83 -11.57 -19.31 -11.56
C GLU A 83 -10.33 -18.40 -11.52
N VAL A 84 -10.50 -17.19 -11.00
CA VAL A 84 -9.37 -16.30 -10.74
C VAL A 84 -8.75 -16.68 -9.41
N GLY A 85 -7.56 -17.25 -9.43
CA GLY A 85 -6.79 -17.63 -8.25
C GLY A 85 -5.96 -16.48 -7.68
N THR A 86 -5.34 -16.72 -6.52
CA THR A 86 -4.41 -15.77 -5.90
C THR A 86 -3.18 -15.52 -6.75
N GLU A 87 -2.72 -16.52 -7.51
CA GLU A 87 -1.62 -16.43 -8.48
C GLU A 87 -1.91 -15.40 -9.56
N HIS A 88 -3.14 -15.36 -10.09
CA HIS A 88 -3.55 -14.36 -11.07
C HIS A 88 -3.59 -12.95 -10.43
N LEU A 89 -4.11 -12.82 -9.20
CA LEU A 89 -4.10 -11.53 -8.49
C LEU A 89 -2.68 -11.01 -8.27
N LEU A 90 -1.76 -11.89 -7.91
CA LEU A 90 -0.35 -11.53 -7.77
C LEU A 90 0.28 -11.22 -9.14
N GLY A 91 -0.03 -12.00 -10.16
CA GLY A 91 0.40 -11.74 -11.54
C GLY A 91 -0.03 -10.37 -12.03
N GLY A 92 -1.29 -10.03 -11.87
CA GLY A 92 -1.83 -8.70 -12.22
C GLY A 92 -1.20 -7.56 -11.41
N LEU A 93 -0.89 -7.80 -10.12
CA LEU A 93 -0.17 -6.84 -9.29
C LEU A 93 1.25 -6.58 -9.81
N LEU A 94 1.94 -7.62 -10.26
CA LEU A 94 3.27 -7.51 -10.89
C LEU A 94 3.20 -6.83 -12.25
N ALA A 95 2.19 -7.16 -13.06
CA ALA A 95 2.02 -6.65 -14.42
C ALA A 95 1.66 -5.15 -14.48
N GLU A 96 0.97 -4.62 -13.46
CA GLU A 96 0.70 -3.17 -13.35
C GLU A 96 2.01 -2.36 -13.31
N GLY A 97 3.08 -2.88 -12.69
CA GLY A 97 4.45 -2.45 -12.92
C GLY A 97 4.92 -1.22 -12.13
N THR A 98 4.03 -0.35 -11.67
CA THR A 98 4.38 0.96 -11.06
C THR A 98 3.77 1.21 -9.68
N ASN A 99 3.24 0.17 -9.02
CA ASN A 99 2.53 0.29 -7.75
C ASN A 99 3.44 0.19 -6.52
N LEU A 100 2.90 0.65 -5.38
CA LEU A 100 3.61 0.66 -4.11
C LEU A 100 3.98 -0.75 -3.61
N ALA A 101 3.17 -1.77 -3.95
CA ALA A 101 3.45 -3.15 -3.56
C ALA A 101 4.80 -3.65 -4.08
N LEU A 102 5.19 -3.25 -5.30
CA LEU A 102 6.49 -3.62 -5.88
C LEU A 102 7.66 -2.95 -5.13
N HIS A 103 7.47 -1.73 -4.66
CA HIS A 103 8.46 -1.06 -3.81
C HIS A 103 8.58 -1.74 -2.45
N VAL A 104 7.45 -2.16 -1.88
CA VAL A 104 7.41 -2.93 -0.62
C VAL A 104 8.12 -4.27 -0.78
N LEU A 105 7.86 -5.03 -1.86
CA LEU A 105 8.54 -6.30 -2.13
C LEU A 105 10.06 -6.11 -2.17
N ARG A 106 10.54 -5.10 -2.91
CA ARG A 106 12.00 -4.79 -2.96
C ARG A 106 12.55 -4.40 -1.58
N ALA A 107 11.78 -3.65 -0.79
CA ALA A 107 12.18 -3.23 0.55
C ALA A 107 12.29 -4.41 1.55
N VAL A 108 11.57 -5.50 1.31
CA VAL A 108 11.70 -6.76 2.07
C VAL A 108 12.59 -7.78 1.35
N GLU A 109 13.45 -7.31 0.44
CA GLU A 109 14.44 -8.10 -0.29
C GLU A 109 13.84 -9.19 -1.19
N VAL A 110 12.59 -9.04 -1.62
CA VAL A 110 11.91 -9.92 -2.57
C VAL A 110 11.90 -9.27 -3.95
N ASP A 111 12.62 -9.89 -4.90
CA ASP A 111 12.64 -9.42 -6.29
C ASP A 111 11.33 -9.76 -7.01
N PRO A 112 10.56 -8.73 -7.49
CA PRO A 112 9.34 -8.97 -8.26
C PRO A 112 9.55 -9.85 -9.51
N GLY A 113 10.72 -9.77 -10.13
CA GLY A 113 11.07 -10.63 -11.28
C GLY A 113 11.22 -12.10 -10.88
N GLN A 114 11.72 -12.36 -9.68
CA GLN A 114 11.78 -13.72 -9.15
C GLN A 114 10.38 -14.26 -8.82
N VAL A 115 9.52 -13.41 -8.21
CA VAL A 115 8.12 -13.77 -7.97
C VAL A 115 7.43 -14.15 -9.27
N ARG A 116 7.64 -13.38 -10.34
CA ARG A 116 7.05 -13.67 -11.66
C ARG A 116 7.51 -15.02 -12.19
N ARG A 117 8.80 -15.30 -12.18
CA ARG A 117 9.36 -16.60 -12.63
C ARG A 117 8.77 -17.80 -11.86
N GLU A 118 8.58 -17.65 -10.56
CA GLU A 118 7.96 -18.68 -9.73
C GLU A 118 6.48 -18.92 -10.07
N LEU A 119 5.75 -17.84 -10.37
CA LEU A 119 4.36 -17.96 -10.82
C LEU A 119 4.27 -18.62 -12.20
N ASP A 120 5.12 -18.22 -13.14
CA ASP A 120 5.16 -18.78 -14.49
C ASP A 120 5.52 -20.28 -14.47
N ALA A 121 6.37 -20.72 -13.54
CA ALA A 121 6.72 -22.11 -13.35
C ALA A 121 5.56 -22.96 -12.79
N LEU A 122 4.59 -22.33 -12.13
CA LEU A 122 3.40 -23.01 -11.59
C LEU A 122 2.23 -22.98 -12.58
N GLY A 123 2.25 -22.06 -13.55
CA GLY A 123 1.25 -21.95 -14.61
C GLY A 123 1.36 -23.11 -15.60
N GLY A 124 0.28 -23.87 -15.79
CA GLY A 124 0.21 -24.95 -16.80
C GLY A 124 0.15 -24.37 -18.22
N ASN A 125 1.08 -24.78 -19.08
CA ASN A 125 1.10 -24.39 -20.47
C ASN A 125 -0.02 -25.09 -21.27
N GLY A 126 -0.85 -24.33 -21.98
CA GLY A 126 -1.61 -24.82 -23.11
C GLY A 126 -3.11 -25.05 -22.94
N ALA A 127 -3.72 -24.50 -21.90
CA ALA A 127 -5.19 -24.50 -21.84
C ALA A 127 -5.80 -23.53 -22.87
N MET A 128 -6.96 -23.92 -23.44
CA MET A 128 -7.72 -23.00 -24.29
C MET A 128 -8.22 -21.82 -23.46
N PRO A 129 -8.18 -20.58 -23.98
CA PRO A 129 -8.71 -19.42 -23.28
C PRO A 129 -10.13 -19.67 -22.77
N ALA A 130 -10.37 -19.40 -21.49
CA ALA A 130 -11.67 -19.53 -20.86
C ALA A 130 -12.08 -18.19 -20.21
N THR A 131 -13.36 -18.04 -19.95
CA THR A 131 -13.83 -16.89 -19.18
C THR A 131 -14.04 -17.33 -17.74
N PRO A 132 -13.18 -16.90 -16.79
CA PRO A 132 -13.36 -17.26 -15.40
C PRO A 132 -14.68 -16.70 -14.89
N ALA A 133 -15.45 -17.54 -14.17
CA ALA A 133 -16.78 -17.19 -13.70
C ALA A 133 -16.76 -16.47 -12.33
N ARG A 134 -15.73 -16.70 -11.53
CA ARG A 134 -15.62 -16.22 -10.15
C ARG A 134 -14.18 -16.21 -9.66
N PHE A 135 -13.97 -15.60 -8.51
CA PHE A 135 -12.74 -15.79 -7.73
C PHE A 135 -12.76 -17.16 -7.05
N SER A 136 -11.61 -17.80 -6.96
CA SER A 136 -11.43 -19.00 -6.13
C SER A 136 -11.63 -18.66 -4.65
N GLY A 137 -11.87 -19.69 -3.81
CA GLY A 137 -12.01 -19.48 -2.36
C GLY A 137 -10.84 -18.72 -1.74
N PRO A 138 -9.58 -19.14 -1.97
CA PRO A 138 -8.40 -18.39 -1.48
C PRO A 138 -8.29 -16.97 -2.06
N ALA A 139 -8.66 -16.74 -3.32
CA ALA A 139 -8.63 -15.39 -3.89
C ALA A 139 -9.69 -14.47 -3.27
N ALA A 140 -10.89 -14.99 -3.01
CA ALA A 140 -11.92 -14.27 -2.28
C ALA A 140 -11.46 -13.94 -0.84
N ALA A 141 -10.87 -14.91 -0.12
CA ALA A 141 -10.32 -14.69 1.21
C ALA A 141 -9.19 -13.64 1.21
N ALA A 142 -8.30 -13.68 0.21
CA ALA A 142 -7.24 -12.67 0.06
C ALA A 142 -7.82 -11.26 -0.17
N LEU A 143 -8.89 -11.14 -0.96
CA LEU A 143 -9.58 -9.85 -1.17
C LEU A 143 -10.28 -9.36 0.10
N GLU A 144 -10.87 -10.25 0.91
CA GLU A 144 -11.42 -9.90 2.22
C GLU A 144 -10.34 -9.39 3.18
N LEU A 145 -9.20 -10.08 3.24
CA LEU A 145 -8.05 -9.65 4.03
C LEU A 145 -7.52 -8.30 3.55
N THR A 146 -7.44 -8.09 2.23
CA THR A 146 -7.05 -6.81 1.60
C THR A 146 -7.89 -5.65 2.13
N VAL A 147 -9.21 -5.84 2.16
CA VAL A 147 -10.17 -4.85 2.66
C VAL A 147 -10.01 -4.64 4.16
N SER A 148 -9.89 -5.74 4.91
CA SER A 148 -9.71 -5.70 6.36
C SER A 148 -8.42 -4.96 6.75
N ASP A 149 -7.35 -5.16 6.00
CA ASP A 149 -6.07 -4.48 6.20
C ASP A 149 -6.15 -2.97 5.88
N ALA A 150 -6.87 -2.58 4.82
CA ALA A 150 -7.09 -1.18 4.52
C ALA A 150 -7.85 -0.48 5.67
N ILE A 151 -8.87 -1.14 6.21
CA ILE A 151 -9.64 -0.63 7.37
C ILE A 151 -8.76 -0.55 8.62
N ALA A 152 -8.00 -1.61 8.91
CA ALA A 152 -7.12 -1.67 10.09
C ALA A 152 -6.03 -0.59 10.05
N LEU A 153 -5.58 -0.19 8.86
CA LEU A 153 -4.65 0.92 8.65
C LEU A 153 -5.33 2.30 8.65
N GLY A 154 -6.65 2.36 8.81
CA GLY A 154 -7.41 3.61 8.82
C GLY A 154 -7.61 4.25 7.44
N HIS A 155 -7.39 3.52 6.36
CA HIS A 155 -7.53 4.02 5.00
C HIS A 155 -8.97 3.96 4.52
N ASN A 156 -9.36 4.92 3.69
CA ASN A 156 -10.67 4.97 3.01
C ASN A 156 -10.60 4.50 1.55
N TYR A 157 -9.49 3.87 1.18
CA TYR A 157 -9.22 3.33 -0.15
C TYR A 157 -8.52 1.97 -0.03
N VAL A 158 -8.59 1.19 -1.10
CA VAL A 158 -7.86 -0.08 -1.23
C VAL A 158 -6.82 0.07 -2.33
N GLY A 159 -5.54 0.06 -1.95
CA GLY A 159 -4.40 0.15 -2.88
C GLY A 159 -3.75 -1.20 -3.13
N CYS A 160 -2.78 -1.20 -4.01
CA CYS A 160 -1.97 -2.40 -4.33
C CYS A 160 -1.18 -2.90 -3.13
N GLU A 161 -0.78 -2.03 -2.22
CA GLU A 161 -0.13 -2.37 -0.95
C GLU A 161 -1.05 -3.20 -0.04
N HIS A 162 -2.35 -2.89 -0.01
CA HIS A 162 -3.33 -3.68 0.73
C HIS A 162 -3.57 -5.03 0.06
N LEU A 163 -3.61 -5.06 -1.29
CA LEU A 163 -3.71 -6.30 -2.04
C LEU A 163 -2.53 -7.23 -1.76
N LEU A 164 -1.31 -6.68 -1.70
CA LEU A 164 -0.13 -7.44 -1.30
C LEU A 164 -0.26 -8.01 0.12
N LEU A 165 -0.74 -7.22 1.09
CA LEU A 165 -0.97 -7.69 2.46
C LEU A 165 -1.98 -8.83 2.50
N GLY A 166 -3.10 -8.71 1.80
CA GLY A 166 -4.11 -9.77 1.70
C GLY A 166 -3.53 -11.06 1.12
N LEU A 167 -2.76 -10.95 0.02
CA LEU A 167 -2.14 -12.10 -0.64
C LEU A 167 -1.08 -12.79 0.21
N VAL A 168 -0.24 -12.06 0.92
CA VAL A 168 0.80 -12.65 1.77
C VAL A 168 0.24 -13.25 3.05
N THR A 169 -0.88 -12.74 3.54
CA THR A 169 -1.54 -13.19 4.78
C THR A 169 -2.42 -14.41 4.54
N GLU A 170 -3.01 -14.52 3.37
CA GLU A 170 -3.86 -15.66 3.00
C GLU A 170 -3.04 -16.97 3.02
N PRO A 171 -3.47 -18.01 3.80
CA PRO A 171 -2.62 -19.16 4.08
C PRO A 171 -2.54 -20.19 2.95
N GLU A 172 -3.62 -20.41 2.21
CA GLU A 172 -3.79 -21.54 1.31
C GLU A 172 -3.47 -21.24 -0.16
N GLY A 173 -3.58 -19.97 -0.55
CA GLY A 173 -3.39 -19.52 -1.92
C GLY A 173 -1.96 -19.66 -2.41
N THR A 174 -1.83 -19.89 -3.70
CA THR A 174 -0.55 -20.02 -4.40
C THR A 174 0.32 -18.76 -4.23
N ALA A 175 -0.28 -17.57 -4.36
CA ALA A 175 0.45 -16.32 -4.18
C ALA A 175 1.10 -16.20 -2.80
N GLY A 176 0.35 -16.47 -1.73
CA GLY A 176 0.87 -16.41 -0.37
C GLY A 176 2.01 -17.41 -0.14
N ARG A 177 1.90 -18.62 -0.68
CA ARG A 177 2.97 -19.62 -0.60
C ARG A 177 4.24 -19.17 -1.34
N VAL A 178 4.10 -18.63 -2.55
CA VAL A 178 5.24 -18.11 -3.31
C VAL A 178 5.90 -16.95 -2.58
N LEU A 179 5.12 -15.96 -2.16
CA LEU A 179 5.61 -14.78 -1.45
C LEU A 179 6.37 -15.16 -0.17
N ARG A 180 5.78 -16.00 0.68
CA ARG A 180 6.42 -16.45 1.93
C ARG A 180 7.68 -17.27 1.69
N ARG A 181 7.69 -18.15 0.67
CA ARG A 181 8.89 -18.91 0.29
C ARG A 181 10.04 -18.02 -0.14
N LEU A 182 9.75 -16.89 -0.76
CA LEU A 182 10.72 -15.89 -1.18
C LEU A 182 11.09 -14.87 -0.08
N GLY A 183 10.52 -14.98 1.13
CA GLY A 183 10.88 -14.16 2.27
C GLY A 183 9.89 -13.02 2.60
N ALA A 184 8.79 -12.88 1.85
CA ALA A 184 7.75 -11.90 2.18
C ALA A 184 6.88 -12.40 3.35
N GLU A 185 7.41 -12.29 4.56
CA GLU A 185 6.67 -12.63 5.78
C GLU A 185 5.56 -11.60 6.07
N PRO A 186 4.34 -12.01 6.52
CA PRO A 186 3.21 -11.11 6.73
C PRO A 186 3.53 -9.94 7.65
N ARG A 187 4.23 -10.18 8.77
CA ARG A 187 4.60 -9.14 9.73
C ARG A 187 5.62 -8.15 9.16
N LEU A 188 6.61 -8.66 8.44
CA LEU A 188 7.65 -7.84 7.80
C LEU A 188 7.04 -6.99 6.70
N THR A 189 6.22 -7.60 5.83
CA THR A 189 5.52 -6.91 4.75
C THR A 189 4.60 -5.81 5.28
N ARG A 190 3.85 -6.07 6.35
CA ARG A 190 3.01 -5.04 6.99
C ARG A 190 3.82 -3.85 7.50
N ARG A 191 4.95 -4.10 8.16
CA ARG A 191 5.83 -3.03 8.63
C ARG A 191 6.38 -2.21 7.48
N ALA A 192 6.80 -2.87 6.39
CA ALA A 192 7.30 -2.20 5.20
C ALA A 192 6.20 -1.36 4.51
N VAL A 193 4.96 -1.87 4.40
CA VAL A 193 3.80 -1.10 3.90
C VAL A 193 3.57 0.14 4.75
N THR A 194 3.52 0.01 6.07
CA THR A 194 3.29 1.14 6.99
C THR A 194 4.39 2.20 6.85
N ALA A 195 5.65 1.77 6.76
CA ALA A 195 6.79 2.67 6.57
C ALA A 195 6.75 3.38 5.21
N ALA A 196 6.42 2.65 4.13
CA ALA A 196 6.31 3.22 2.79
C ALA A 196 5.19 4.25 2.69
N LEU A 197 4.05 3.99 3.31
CA LEU A 197 2.92 4.92 3.36
C LEU A 197 3.24 6.18 4.17
N ALA A 198 3.92 6.05 5.30
CA ALA A 198 4.38 7.20 6.09
C ALA A 198 5.36 8.08 5.29
N GLY A 199 6.31 7.47 4.58
CA GLY A 199 7.24 8.19 3.69
C GLY A 199 6.53 8.89 2.53
N TYR A 200 5.54 8.24 1.92
CA TYR A 200 4.76 8.83 0.83
C TYR A 200 3.92 10.04 1.27
N VAL A 201 3.33 9.99 2.47
CA VAL A 201 2.58 11.11 3.06
C VAL A 201 3.53 12.29 3.32
N HIS A 202 4.74 12.02 3.80
CA HIS A 202 5.73 13.06 4.08
C HIS A 202 6.21 13.77 2.81
N LEU A 203 6.49 13.00 1.74
CA LEU A 203 6.85 13.57 0.43
C LEU A 203 5.74 14.43 -0.16
N ARG A 204 4.49 13.98 -0.10
CA ARG A 204 3.33 14.77 -0.57
C ARG A 204 3.11 16.05 0.24
N ALA A 205 3.34 16.02 1.55
CA ALA A 205 3.24 17.22 2.38
C ALA A 205 4.33 18.25 2.01
N GLN A 206 5.53 17.79 1.66
CA GLN A 206 6.61 18.64 1.19
C GLN A 206 6.31 19.25 -0.19
N ASP A 207 5.74 18.49 -1.11
CA ASP A 207 5.34 18.99 -2.44
C ASP A 207 4.24 20.05 -2.34
N GLN A 208 3.29 19.92 -1.41
CA GLN A 208 2.22 20.90 -1.21
C GLN A 208 2.74 22.22 -0.60
N THR A 209 3.77 22.17 0.25
CA THR A 209 4.42 23.37 0.77
C THR A 209 5.29 24.07 -0.26
N THR A 210 5.69 23.37 -1.34
CA THR A 210 6.47 23.94 -2.45
C THR A 210 5.60 24.59 -3.53
N THR A 211 4.30 24.29 -3.57
CA THR A 211 3.37 24.76 -4.62
C THR A 211 2.85 26.19 -4.39
N GLU A 212 3.11 26.81 -3.23
CA GLU A 212 2.76 28.24 -2.97
C GLU A 212 3.81 29.25 -3.45
N ARG A 213 4.85 28.82 -4.17
CA ARG A 213 5.83 29.74 -4.75
C ARG A 213 5.74 29.71 -6.27
N PRO A 214 5.51 30.86 -6.94
CA PRO A 214 5.40 30.92 -8.38
C PRO A 214 6.72 30.48 -9.07
N PRO A 215 6.64 29.83 -10.24
CA PRO A 215 7.81 29.23 -10.90
C PRO A 215 8.69 30.30 -11.53
N LYS A 216 9.80 30.62 -10.86
CA LYS A 216 10.99 31.23 -11.47
C LYS A 216 12.20 30.48 -10.95
N SER A 217 12.50 29.35 -11.54
CA SER A 217 13.75 28.66 -11.31
C SER A 217 14.40 28.29 -12.64
N SER A 218 15.29 29.19 -13.08
CA SER A 218 16.33 28.85 -14.05
C SER A 218 17.23 27.76 -13.47
N PRO A 219 17.90 26.92 -14.30
CA PRO A 219 18.82 25.86 -13.83
C PRO A 219 19.92 26.35 -12.87
N GLU A 220 20.24 27.64 -12.92
CA GLU A 220 21.18 28.32 -12.01
C GLU A 220 20.68 28.35 -10.54
N SER A 221 19.36 28.46 -10.32
CA SER A 221 18.78 28.53 -8.97
C SER A 221 18.82 27.18 -8.23
N LEU A 222 18.78 26.06 -8.95
CA LEU A 222 18.88 24.73 -8.36
C LEU A 222 20.30 24.46 -7.85
N SER A 223 21.33 24.89 -8.62
CA SER A 223 22.73 24.76 -8.23
C SER A 223 23.08 25.65 -7.04
N GLU A 224 22.47 26.82 -6.92
CA GLU A 224 22.63 27.70 -5.78
C GLU A 224 21.92 27.17 -4.52
N ALA A 225 20.73 26.59 -4.65
CA ALA A 225 20.01 25.94 -3.55
C ALA A 225 20.82 24.76 -2.98
N VAL A 226 21.33 23.89 -3.86
CA VAL A 226 22.20 22.75 -3.48
C VAL A 226 23.49 23.23 -2.80
N ARG A 227 24.14 24.27 -3.32
CA ARG A 227 25.34 24.86 -2.70
C ARG A 227 25.05 25.45 -1.32
N ARG A 228 23.87 26.03 -1.12
CA ARG A 228 23.45 26.60 0.16
C ARG A 228 23.25 25.51 1.22
N GLU A 229 22.61 24.41 0.84
CA GLU A 229 22.38 23.26 1.72
C GLU A 229 23.68 22.52 2.07
N LEU A 230 24.64 22.45 1.14
CA LEU A 230 25.93 21.79 1.36
C LEU A 230 26.94 22.66 2.11
N ARG A 231 26.77 23.99 2.14
CA ARG A 231 27.70 24.92 2.80
C ARG A 231 28.03 24.55 4.26
N PRO A 232 27.05 24.19 5.15
CA PRO A 232 27.37 23.83 6.53
C PRO A 232 28.14 22.51 6.66
N ILE A 233 27.98 21.60 5.69
CA ILE A 233 28.71 20.34 5.66
C ILE A 233 30.15 20.57 5.23
N VAL A 234 30.38 21.36 4.18
CA VAL A 234 31.70 21.75 3.70
C VAL A 234 32.48 22.47 4.80
N GLN A 235 31.87 23.47 5.47
CA GLN A 235 32.51 24.16 6.59
C GLN A 235 32.83 23.27 7.79
N ARG A 236 32.09 22.18 7.98
CA ARG A 236 32.35 21.23 9.03
C ARG A 236 33.51 20.29 8.68
N LEU A 237 33.66 19.92 7.41
CA LEU A 237 34.77 19.17 6.88
C LEU A 237 36.08 19.99 6.97
N GLU A 238 36.06 21.24 6.49
CA GLU A 238 37.23 22.15 6.56
C GLU A 238 37.71 22.32 8.03
N ARG A 239 36.82 22.48 8.99
CA ARG A 239 37.15 22.56 10.41
C ARG A 239 37.73 21.24 10.99
N LEU A 240 37.35 20.10 10.46
CA LEU A 240 37.91 18.81 10.86
C LEU A 240 39.31 18.62 10.25
N GLU A 241 39.52 19.02 9.01
CA GLU A 241 40.82 19.01 8.34
C GLU A 241 41.80 19.92 9.05
N GLU A 242 41.43 21.19 9.36
CA GLU A 242 42.28 22.10 10.17
C GLU A 242 42.64 21.55 11.57
N ARG A 243 41.79 20.72 12.15
CA ARG A 243 42.06 20.08 13.43
C ARG A 243 43.02 18.89 13.32
N LEU A 244 43.04 18.22 12.18
CA LEU A 244 43.94 17.10 11.88
C LEU A 244 45.33 17.59 11.50
N ASP A 245 45.42 18.76 10.83
CA ASP A 245 46.68 19.35 10.39
C ASP A 245 47.45 20.15 11.48
N ARG A 246 46.85 20.31 12.67
CA ARG A 246 47.59 20.93 13.81
C ARG A 246 48.59 19.93 14.35
N PRO A 247 49.89 20.23 14.25
CA PRO A 247 50.92 19.39 14.87
C PRO A 247 50.72 19.36 16.37
N VAL A 248 50.76 18.16 16.94
CA VAL A 248 50.78 17.94 18.38
C VAL A 248 52.13 18.47 18.91
N GLU A 249 52.14 19.70 19.42
CA GLU A 249 53.28 20.18 20.18
C GLU A 249 53.44 19.32 21.44
N ARG A 250 54.57 18.66 21.54
CA ARG A 250 55.01 17.94 22.74
C ARG A 250 55.77 18.90 23.68
#